data_fb69b32c161ba65f1376e6a7dd945189
#
_entry.id   fb69b32c161ba65f1376e6a7dd945189
#
_cell.length_a   1.000
_cell.length_b   1.000
_cell.length_c   1.000
_cell.angle_alpha   90.00
_cell.angle_beta   90.00
_cell.angle_gamma   90.00
#
_symmetry.space_group_name_H-M   'P 1'
#
loop_
_entity.id
_entity.type
_entity.pdbx_description
1 polymer ?
#
loop_
_entity_poly.entity_id
_entity_poly.type
_entity_poly.pdbx_seq_one_letter_code
_entity_poly.pdbx_strand_id
1 'polypeptide(L)'
;SQAGIIQQSRRGAEATVRTALAHTANVARNEIYKQNNSRIKVIQWVATLDGRTSAICRAYDGKVFPPKSGPRPPIHINCRSTTIAVFKTSRQLQKMLKIKNIPVGTRSSMNGQVAIDLDYNKWLKKQPKAFQNEVLGRKKGDLFRAGVPMDRFIDKAGNELTLQELKERESSSWAKAGL
;
A
#
# COMPACT_ATOMS: atom_id res chain seq x y z
N SER A 1 19.92 6.79 -29.48
CA SER A 1 21.24 6.11 -29.52
C SER A 1 21.08 4.65 -29.12
N GLN A 2 21.91 3.75 -29.64
CA GLN A 2 21.91 2.31 -29.32
C GLN A 2 22.04 2.05 -27.80
N ALA A 3 22.81 2.85 -27.08
CA ALA A 3 22.97 2.78 -25.63
C ALA A 3 21.63 3.01 -24.88
N GLY A 4 20.76 3.91 -25.37
CA GLY A 4 19.43 4.14 -24.81
C GLY A 4 18.48 2.95 -24.98
N ILE A 5 18.51 2.29 -26.14
CA ILE A 5 17.69 1.11 -26.43
C ILE A 5 18.08 -0.07 -25.53
N ILE A 6 19.39 -0.35 -25.40
CA ILE A 6 19.91 -1.42 -24.54
C ILE A 6 19.54 -1.16 -23.08
N GLN A 7 19.67 0.07 -22.61
CA GLN A 7 19.31 0.43 -21.24
C GLN A 7 17.80 0.32 -20.97
N GLN A 8 16.97 0.67 -21.94
CA GLN A 8 15.50 0.52 -21.84
C GLN A 8 15.10 -0.96 -21.81
N SER A 9 15.70 -1.80 -22.65
CA SER A 9 15.47 -3.25 -22.68
C SER A 9 15.89 -3.91 -21.37
N ARG A 10 17.04 -3.53 -20.79
CA ARG A 10 17.51 -4.01 -19.48
C ARG A 10 16.54 -3.65 -18.35
N ARG A 11 16.06 -2.40 -18.30
CA ARG A 11 15.06 -1.96 -17.30
C ARG A 11 13.75 -2.72 -17.44
N GLY A 12 13.30 -2.99 -18.66
CA GLY A 12 12.11 -3.80 -18.93
C GLY A 12 12.27 -5.24 -18.44
N ALA A 13 13.40 -5.87 -18.73
CA ALA A 13 13.71 -7.22 -18.24
C ALA A 13 13.77 -7.28 -16.71
N GLU A 14 14.45 -6.34 -16.06
CA GLU A 14 14.48 -6.26 -14.59
C GLU A 14 13.09 -6.08 -13.99
N ALA A 15 12.25 -5.23 -14.58
CA ALA A 15 10.87 -5.01 -14.13
C ALA A 15 10.03 -6.29 -14.24
N THR A 16 10.18 -7.03 -15.34
CA THR A 16 9.50 -8.31 -15.56
C THR A 16 9.93 -9.35 -14.52
N VAL A 17 11.23 -9.53 -14.30
CA VAL A 17 11.75 -10.48 -13.33
C VAL A 17 11.29 -10.16 -11.91
N ARG A 18 11.38 -8.89 -11.49
CA ARG A 18 10.91 -8.46 -10.16
C ARG A 18 9.42 -8.70 -9.98
N THR A 19 8.62 -8.43 -11.01
CA THR A 19 7.17 -8.64 -10.96
C THR A 19 6.84 -10.12 -10.89
N ALA A 20 7.53 -10.97 -11.66
CA ALA A 20 7.35 -12.41 -11.64
C ALA A 20 7.71 -13.01 -10.26
N LEU A 21 8.84 -12.62 -9.67
CA LEU A 21 9.24 -13.04 -8.32
C LEU A 21 8.20 -12.62 -7.27
N ALA A 22 7.73 -11.37 -7.32
CA ALA A 22 6.70 -10.88 -6.43
C ALA A 22 5.39 -11.65 -6.61
N HIS A 23 5.01 -11.96 -7.85
CA HIS A 23 3.82 -12.77 -8.16
C HIS A 23 3.93 -14.17 -7.55
N THR A 24 5.01 -14.88 -7.80
CA THR A 24 5.23 -16.24 -7.27
C THR A 24 5.17 -16.26 -5.74
N ALA A 25 5.85 -15.33 -5.09
CA ALA A 25 5.84 -15.22 -3.63
C ALA A 25 4.44 -14.92 -3.05
N ASN A 26 3.67 -14.07 -3.73
CA ASN A 26 2.31 -13.74 -3.28
C ASN A 26 1.31 -14.86 -3.59
N VAL A 27 1.46 -15.59 -4.70
CA VAL A 27 0.64 -16.78 -5.01
C VAL A 27 0.85 -17.85 -3.93
N ALA A 28 2.10 -18.19 -3.61
CA ALA A 28 2.41 -19.16 -2.55
C ALA A 28 1.82 -18.74 -1.20
N ARG A 29 1.97 -17.46 -0.82
CA ARG A 29 1.40 -16.90 0.41
C ARG A 29 -0.14 -16.98 0.42
N ASN A 30 -0.78 -16.65 -0.69
CA ASN A 30 -2.23 -16.70 -0.81
C ASN A 30 -2.76 -18.14 -0.69
N GLU A 31 -2.03 -19.11 -1.20
CA GLU A 31 -2.41 -20.52 -1.05
C GLU A 31 -2.37 -20.97 0.42
N ILE A 32 -1.32 -20.58 1.15
CA ILE A 32 -1.26 -20.77 2.60
C ILE A 32 -2.46 -20.14 3.31
N TYR A 33 -2.86 -18.92 2.90
CA TYR A 33 -4.02 -18.25 3.50
C TYR A 33 -5.33 -18.97 3.22
N LYS A 34 -5.53 -19.49 2.01
CA LYS A 34 -6.72 -20.28 1.65
C LYS A 34 -6.83 -21.55 2.48
N GLN A 35 -5.74 -22.27 2.63
CA GLN A 35 -5.69 -23.53 3.40
C GLN A 35 -5.90 -23.30 4.90
N ASN A 36 -5.53 -22.11 5.41
CA ASN A 36 -5.67 -21.74 6.82
C ASN A 36 -6.83 -20.76 7.09
N ASN A 37 -7.81 -20.65 6.21
CA ASN A 37 -8.88 -19.66 6.30
C ASN A 37 -9.76 -19.79 7.57
N SER A 38 -9.82 -20.99 8.19
CA SER A 38 -10.52 -21.21 9.44
C SER A 38 -9.90 -20.42 10.62
N ARG A 39 -8.60 -20.14 10.56
CA ARG A 39 -7.82 -19.42 11.58
C ARG A 39 -7.61 -17.96 11.23
N ILE A 40 -7.57 -17.62 9.93
CA ILE A 40 -7.34 -16.27 9.43
C ILE A 40 -8.68 -15.53 9.35
N LYS A 41 -8.77 -14.37 10.00
CA LYS A 41 -9.96 -13.51 9.94
C LYS A 41 -10.02 -12.75 8.62
N VAL A 42 -8.95 -12.04 8.33
CA VAL A 42 -8.77 -11.22 7.12
C VAL A 42 -7.30 -11.21 6.73
N ILE A 43 -7.02 -10.77 5.52
CA ILE A 43 -5.66 -10.43 5.10
C ILE A 43 -5.56 -8.92 4.92
N GLN A 44 -4.47 -8.34 5.39
CA GLN A 44 -4.20 -6.92 5.31
C GLN A 44 -3.18 -6.63 4.21
N TRP A 45 -3.46 -5.63 3.41
CA TRP A 45 -2.53 -5.10 2.41
C TRP A 45 -1.41 -4.31 3.08
N VAL A 46 -0.16 -4.57 2.67
CA VAL A 46 1.04 -3.89 3.18
C VAL A 46 1.82 -3.35 1.99
N ALA A 47 1.81 -2.04 1.81
CA ALA A 47 2.60 -1.35 0.80
C ALA A 47 3.98 -0.97 1.36
N THR A 48 4.94 -0.68 0.49
CA THR A 48 6.22 -0.11 0.90
C THR A 48 6.04 1.37 1.27
N LEU A 49 6.57 1.80 2.41
CA LEU A 49 6.49 3.19 2.87
C LEU A 49 7.64 4.02 2.30
N ASP A 50 7.51 4.45 1.04
CA ASP A 50 8.45 5.33 0.34
C ASP A 50 7.76 6.19 -0.74
N GLY A 51 8.51 7.12 -1.35
CA GLY A 51 8.00 8.02 -2.39
C GLY A 51 7.65 7.35 -3.72
N ARG A 52 8.10 6.10 -3.98
CA ARG A 52 7.89 5.39 -5.25
C ARG A 52 6.68 4.45 -5.24
N THR A 53 5.98 4.35 -4.14
CA THR A 53 4.77 3.52 -4.03
C THR A 53 3.65 4.14 -4.85
N SER A 54 3.02 3.33 -5.73
CA SER A 54 1.95 3.78 -6.63
C SER A 54 0.70 4.23 -5.87
N ALA A 55 -0.13 5.06 -6.51
CA ALA A 55 -1.35 5.61 -5.91
C ALA A 55 -2.29 4.50 -5.39
N ILE A 56 -2.52 3.45 -6.18
CA ILE A 56 -3.36 2.32 -5.79
C ILE A 56 -2.78 1.57 -4.58
N CYS A 57 -1.46 1.34 -4.52
CA CYS A 57 -0.83 0.68 -3.39
C CYS A 57 -0.88 1.53 -2.12
N ARG A 58 -0.70 2.87 -2.24
CA ARG A 58 -0.89 3.82 -1.14
C ARG A 58 -2.33 3.80 -0.60
N ALA A 59 -3.30 3.75 -1.51
CA ALA A 59 -4.72 3.72 -1.17
C ALA A 59 -5.18 2.39 -0.55
N TYR A 60 -4.51 1.28 -0.87
CA TYR A 60 -4.82 -0.04 -0.32
C TYR A 60 -4.08 -0.33 0.98
N ASP A 61 -3.03 0.40 1.30
CA ASP A 61 -2.22 0.14 2.48
C ASP A 61 -3.04 0.18 3.77
N GLY A 62 -2.94 -0.87 4.57
CA GLY A 62 -3.74 -1.08 5.77
C GLY A 62 -5.15 -1.63 5.53
N LYS A 63 -5.68 -1.63 4.29
CA LYS A 63 -6.99 -2.22 4.01
C LYS A 63 -6.97 -3.73 4.19
N VAL A 64 -8.11 -4.25 4.61
CA VAL A 64 -8.32 -5.66 4.88
C VAL A 64 -9.29 -6.29 3.89
N PHE A 65 -9.02 -7.55 3.52
CA PHE A 65 -9.79 -8.31 2.56
C PHE A 65 -10.06 -9.72 3.10
N PRO A 66 -11.14 -10.38 2.66
CA PRO A 66 -11.37 -11.78 3.00
C PRO A 66 -10.23 -12.68 2.50
N PRO A 67 -9.90 -13.78 3.20
CA PRO A 67 -8.81 -14.69 2.79
C PRO A 67 -8.96 -15.30 1.41
N LYS A 68 -10.20 -15.44 0.93
CA LYS A 68 -10.52 -16.11 -0.34
C LYS A 68 -10.81 -15.15 -1.50
N SER A 69 -10.96 -13.84 -1.25
CA SER A 69 -11.39 -12.86 -2.25
C SER A 69 -10.74 -11.50 -2.07
N GLY A 70 -10.94 -10.61 -3.05
CA GLY A 70 -10.39 -9.26 -3.06
C GLY A 70 -9.04 -9.17 -3.78
N PRO A 71 -8.49 -7.96 -3.91
CA PRO A 71 -7.25 -7.70 -4.63
C PRO A 71 -6.04 -8.35 -3.95
N ARG A 72 -5.10 -8.77 -4.77
CA ARG A 72 -3.83 -9.37 -4.34
C ARG A 72 -2.67 -8.74 -5.09
N PRO A 73 -1.55 -8.43 -4.43
CA PRO A 73 -0.35 -8.02 -5.14
C PRO A 73 0.27 -9.20 -5.91
N PRO A 74 0.99 -8.93 -7.02
CA PRO A 74 1.19 -7.64 -7.64
C PRO A 74 -0.03 -7.19 -8.46
N ILE A 75 -0.43 -5.92 -8.38
CA ILE A 75 -1.52 -5.33 -9.16
C ILE A 75 -1.02 -4.41 -10.28
N HIS A 76 0.27 -4.22 -10.40
CA HIS A 76 0.95 -3.49 -11.46
C HIS A 76 2.41 -3.96 -11.57
N ILE A 77 3.08 -3.58 -12.65
CA ILE A 77 4.51 -3.86 -12.86
C ILE A 77 5.34 -3.18 -11.77
N ASN A 78 6.38 -3.87 -11.28
CA ASN A 78 7.22 -3.43 -10.15
C ASN A 78 6.46 -3.22 -8.83
N CYS A 79 5.32 -3.86 -8.64
CA CYS A 79 4.59 -3.83 -7.38
C CYS A 79 5.44 -4.42 -6.25
N ARG A 80 5.65 -3.64 -5.18
CA ARG A 80 6.42 -4.05 -4.00
C ARG A 80 5.55 -4.31 -2.77
N SER A 81 4.22 -4.26 -2.97
CA SER A 81 3.27 -4.56 -1.91
C SER A 81 3.19 -6.06 -1.64
N THR A 82 2.77 -6.39 -0.43
CA THR A 82 2.51 -7.75 0.02
C THR A 82 1.24 -7.80 0.85
N THR A 83 0.92 -8.95 1.39
CA THR A 83 -0.19 -9.12 2.34
C THR A 83 0.29 -9.82 3.60
N ILE A 84 -0.38 -9.55 4.72
CA ILE A 84 -0.20 -10.28 5.98
C ILE A 84 -1.52 -10.84 6.46
N ALA A 85 -1.47 -12.01 7.12
CA ALA A 85 -2.63 -12.61 7.75
C ALA A 85 -2.96 -11.93 9.08
N VAL A 86 -4.24 -11.61 9.28
CA VAL A 86 -4.78 -11.17 10.57
C VAL A 86 -5.63 -12.30 11.13
N PHE A 87 -5.25 -12.85 12.25
CA PHE A 87 -5.92 -13.98 12.89
C PHE A 87 -7.21 -13.58 13.61
N LYS A 88 -8.11 -14.54 13.80
CA LYS A 88 -9.46 -14.31 14.35
C LYS A 88 -9.50 -13.72 15.76
N THR A 89 -8.47 -13.97 16.59
CA THR A 89 -8.24 -13.20 17.82
C THR A 89 -6.81 -13.36 18.35
N SER A 90 -6.15 -12.25 18.63
CA SER A 90 -4.86 -12.25 19.36
C SER A 90 -5.01 -12.92 20.75
N ARG A 91 -6.13 -12.66 21.45
CA ARG A 91 -6.41 -13.27 22.78
C ARG A 91 -6.58 -14.78 22.73
N GLN A 92 -7.29 -15.31 21.70
CA GLN A 92 -7.45 -16.76 21.55
C GLN A 92 -6.13 -17.43 21.17
N LEU A 93 -5.33 -16.79 20.30
CA LEU A 93 -4.01 -17.28 19.92
C LEU A 93 -3.04 -17.23 21.11
N GLN A 94 -3.03 -16.15 21.89
CA GLN A 94 -2.27 -16.02 23.12
C GLN A 94 -2.62 -17.14 24.13
N LYS A 95 -3.93 -17.40 24.31
CA LYS A 95 -4.40 -18.47 25.20
C LYS A 95 -4.01 -19.86 24.71
N MET A 96 -4.12 -20.10 23.39
CA MET A 96 -3.80 -21.40 22.78
C MET A 96 -2.30 -21.69 22.77
N LEU A 97 -1.46 -20.68 22.52
CA LEU A 97 -0.01 -20.80 22.47
C LEU A 97 0.67 -20.53 23.81
N LYS A 98 -0.08 -20.18 24.87
CA LYS A 98 0.43 -19.79 26.21
C LYS A 98 1.48 -18.68 26.18
N ILE A 99 1.44 -17.81 25.15
CA ILE A 99 2.35 -16.68 24.98
C ILE A 99 1.75 -15.46 25.67
N LYS A 100 2.43 -14.91 26.67
CA LYS A 100 1.95 -13.73 27.43
C LYS A 100 2.00 -12.43 26.62
N ASN A 101 3.01 -12.26 25.76
CA ASN A 101 3.17 -11.09 24.91
C ASN A 101 3.52 -11.54 23.49
N ILE A 102 2.66 -11.22 22.50
CA ILE A 102 3.04 -11.31 21.09
C ILE A 102 3.76 -10.00 20.76
N PRO A 103 5.02 -10.03 20.29
CA PRO A 103 5.71 -8.81 19.90
C PRO A 103 4.89 -8.06 18.85
N VAL A 104 4.71 -6.76 19.02
CA VAL A 104 4.13 -5.91 17.99
C VAL A 104 5.09 -5.92 16.82
N GLY A 105 4.64 -6.44 15.68
CA GLY A 105 5.45 -6.52 14.47
C GLY A 105 5.87 -5.13 13.99
N THR A 106 6.95 -5.09 13.21
CA THR A 106 7.39 -3.88 12.50
C THR A 106 7.26 -4.05 11.00
N ARG A 107 7.28 -2.94 10.27
CA ARG A 107 7.35 -2.89 8.81
C ARG A 107 8.43 -1.91 8.36
N SER A 108 8.97 -2.13 7.18
CA SER A 108 10.02 -1.28 6.63
C SER A 108 9.45 0.01 6.05
N SER A 109 10.13 1.12 6.27
CA SER A 109 9.98 2.38 5.56
C SER A 109 11.32 2.82 4.97
N MET A 110 11.30 3.86 4.14
CA MET A 110 12.54 4.45 3.62
C MET A 110 13.48 4.97 4.72
N ASN A 111 12.95 5.24 5.90
CA ASN A 111 13.69 5.78 7.05
C ASN A 111 13.93 4.72 8.15
N GLY A 112 13.82 3.43 7.83
CA GLY A 112 14.02 2.33 8.77
C GLY A 112 12.73 1.63 9.18
N GLN A 113 12.79 0.91 10.30
CA GLN A 113 11.67 0.14 10.83
C GLN A 113 10.64 1.05 11.53
N VAL A 114 9.36 0.80 11.26
CA VAL A 114 8.24 1.50 11.90
C VAL A 114 7.22 0.49 12.43
N ALA A 115 6.30 0.93 13.27
CA ALA A 115 5.23 0.07 13.79
C ALA A 115 4.38 -0.51 12.67
N ILE A 116 3.95 -1.77 12.79
CA ILE A 116 3.20 -2.51 11.75
C ILE A 116 1.85 -1.86 11.44
N ASP A 117 1.22 -1.17 12.38
CA ASP A 117 -0.06 -0.49 12.28
C ASP A 117 0.02 0.92 11.67
N LEU A 118 1.24 1.39 11.38
CA LEU A 118 1.46 2.66 10.69
C LEU A 118 1.19 2.48 9.20
N ASP A 119 -0.01 2.83 8.75
CA ASP A 119 -0.37 2.83 7.33
C ASP A 119 0.31 3.97 6.54
N TYR A 120 0.25 3.89 5.19
CA TYR A 120 0.87 4.88 4.31
C TYR A 120 0.34 6.30 4.55
N ASN A 121 -0.96 6.45 4.80
CA ASN A 121 -1.59 7.74 5.06
C ASN A 121 -1.01 8.40 6.33
N LYS A 122 -0.93 7.65 7.43
CA LYS A 122 -0.35 8.13 8.69
C LYS A 122 1.15 8.37 8.58
N TRP A 123 1.86 7.50 7.84
CA TRP A 123 3.28 7.65 7.58
C TRP A 123 3.59 8.92 6.78
N LEU A 124 2.87 9.16 5.66
CA LEU A 124 3.09 10.33 4.82
C LEU A 124 2.73 11.63 5.55
N LYS A 125 1.73 11.63 6.44
CA LYS A 125 1.41 12.80 7.30
C LYS A 125 2.58 13.23 8.19
N LYS A 126 3.44 12.30 8.59
CA LYS A 126 4.63 12.59 9.40
C LYS A 126 5.83 13.10 8.58
N GLN A 127 5.75 13.04 7.25
CA GLN A 127 6.84 13.50 6.39
C GLN A 127 6.78 15.02 6.17
N PRO A 128 7.93 15.67 5.85
CA PRO A 128 7.98 17.10 5.53
C PRO A 128 7.05 17.45 4.36
N LYS A 129 6.51 18.68 4.36
CA LYS A 129 5.64 19.21 3.29
C LYS A 129 6.26 19.06 1.90
N ALA A 130 7.56 19.30 1.78
CA ALA A 130 8.29 19.16 0.52
C ALA A 130 8.20 17.73 -0.01
N PHE A 131 8.43 16.73 0.84
CA PHE A 131 8.33 15.32 0.47
C PHE A 131 6.89 14.89 0.15
N GLN A 132 5.89 15.39 0.91
CA GLN A 132 4.48 15.16 0.58
C GLN A 132 4.14 15.68 -0.82
N ASN A 133 4.66 16.85 -1.19
CA ASN A 133 4.47 17.45 -2.52
C ASN A 133 5.25 16.70 -3.62
N GLU A 134 6.41 16.15 -3.31
CA GLU A 134 7.17 15.28 -4.24
C GLU A 134 6.36 14.01 -4.59
N VAL A 135 5.76 13.39 -3.57
CA VAL A 135 5.00 12.14 -3.72
C VAL A 135 3.65 12.33 -4.40
N LEU A 136 2.94 13.42 -4.09
CA LEU A 136 1.54 13.63 -4.50
C LEU A 136 1.38 14.69 -5.60
N GLY A 137 2.38 15.51 -5.80
CA GLY A 137 2.22 16.78 -6.49
C GLY A 137 1.66 17.87 -5.54
N ARG A 138 1.93 19.13 -5.83
CA ARG A 138 1.61 20.26 -4.94
C ARG A 138 0.13 20.30 -4.55
N LYS A 139 -0.79 20.34 -5.52
CA LYS A 139 -2.24 20.47 -5.28
C LYS A 139 -2.83 19.26 -4.54
N LYS A 140 -2.45 18.04 -4.92
CA LYS A 140 -2.85 16.83 -4.18
C LYS A 140 -2.25 16.80 -2.77
N GLY A 141 -1.04 17.31 -2.59
CA GLY A 141 -0.42 17.48 -1.28
C GLY A 141 -1.18 18.47 -0.38
N ASP A 142 -1.71 19.55 -0.94
CA ASP A 142 -2.56 20.50 -0.21
C ASP A 142 -3.88 19.86 0.21
N LEU A 143 -4.55 19.12 -0.69
CA LEU A 143 -5.75 18.33 -0.38
C LEU A 143 -5.49 17.28 0.72
N PHE A 144 -4.37 16.59 0.65
CA PHE A 144 -3.97 15.62 1.66
C PHE A 144 -3.82 16.27 3.05
N ARG A 145 -3.17 17.42 3.13
CA ARG A 145 -3.06 18.20 4.37
C ARG A 145 -4.39 18.77 4.85
N ALA A 146 -5.30 19.09 3.93
CA ALA A 146 -6.68 19.46 4.25
C ALA A 146 -7.54 18.29 4.76
N GLY A 147 -6.98 17.06 4.78
CA GLY A 147 -7.59 15.89 5.40
C GLY A 147 -8.12 14.83 4.43
N VAL A 148 -7.94 15.00 3.11
CA VAL A 148 -8.36 13.98 2.12
C VAL A 148 -7.46 12.73 2.26
N PRO A 149 -8.01 11.55 2.56
CA PRO A 149 -7.24 10.33 2.73
C PRO A 149 -6.82 9.74 1.37
N MET A 150 -5.79 8.86 1.38
CA MET A 150 -5.16 8.30 0.17
C MET A 150 -6.13 7.57 -0.77
N ASP A 151 -7.14 6.90 -0.24
CA ASP A 151 -8.10 6.15 -1.04
C ASP A 151 -9.09 7.03 -1.81
N ARG A 152 -9.16 8.32 -1.47
CA ARG A 152 -9.96 9.30 -2.22
C ARG A 152 -9.26 9.83 -3.46
N PHE A 153 -7.94 9.58 -3.61
CA PHE A 153 -7.16 9.98 -4.77
C PHE A 153 -7.22 8.99 -5.94
N ILE A 154 -7.94 7.89 -5.78
CA ILE A 154 -8.14 6.88 -6.82
C ILE A 154 -9.63 6.66 -7.10
N ASP A 155 -9.93 6.18 -8.31
CA ASP A 155 -11.26 5.70 -8.70
C ASP A 155 -11.51 4.26 -8.19
N LYS A 156 -12.68 3.70 -8.52
CA LYS A 156 -13.04 2.30 -8.15
C LYS A 156 -12.18 1.26 -8.87
N ALA A 157 -11.61 1.58 -10.02
CA ALA A 157 -10.71 0.72 -10.77
C ALA A 157 -9.26 0.81 -10.27
N GLY A 158 -8.96 1.77 -9.39
CA GLY A 158 -7.63 1.99 -8.84
C GLY A 158 -6.77 2.97 -9.64
N ASN A 159 -7.34 3.64 -10.65
CA ASN A 159 -6.65 4.69 -11.38
C ASN A 159 -6.58 5.97 -10.55
N GLU A 160 -5.46 6.69 -10.66
CA GLU A 160 -5.29 7.96 -9.97
C GLU A 160 -6.18 9.04 -10.61
N LEU A 161 -6.98 9.71 -9.77
CA LEU A 161 -7.87 10.79 -10.21
C LEU A 161 -7.09 12.03 -10.66
N THR A 162 -7.61 12.68 -11.68
CA THR A 162 -7.17 14.00 -12.14
C THR A 162 -7.54 15.08 -11.12
N LEU A 163 -6.95 16.26 -11.25
CA LEU A 163 -7.28 17.40 -10.39
C LEU A 163 -8.74 17.87 -10.59
N GLN A 164 -9.26 17.74 -11.80
CA GLN A 164 -10.64 18.11 -12.10
C GLN A 164 -11.63 17.18 -11.38
N GLU A 165 -11.43 15.87 -11.50
CA GLU A 165 -12.25 14.87 -10.81
C GLU A 165 -12.18 15.01 -9.29
N LEU A 166 -10.99 15.35 -8.75
CA LEU A 166 -10.82 15.61 -7.32
C LEU A 166 -11.55 16.88 -6.87
N LYS A 167 -11.55 17.94 -7.69
CA LYS A 167 -12.29 19.16 -7.39
C LYS A 167 -13.80 18.91 -7.29
N GLU A 168 -14.33 18.11 -8.22
CA GLU A 168 -15.75 17.74 -8.22
C GLU A 168 -16.10 16.84 -7.03
N ARG A 169 -15.25 15.85 -6.75
CA ARG A 169 -15.47 14.86 -5.69
C ARG A 169 -15.25 15.38 -4.28
N GLU A 170 -14.31 16.28 -4.09
CA GLU A 170 -13.82 16.77 -2.79
C GLU A 170 -13.95 18.30 -2.66
N SER A 171 -15.05 18.88 -3.14
CA SER A 171 -15.27 20.33 -3.24
C SER A 171 -15.06 21.07 -1.90
N SER A 172 -15.53 20.52 -0.79
CA SER A 172 -15.33 21.11 0.53
C SER A 172 -13.85 21.10 0.98
N SER A 173 -13.15 20.01 0.72
CA SER A 173 -11.71 19.90 1.01
C SER A 173 -10.88 20.75 0.06
N TRP A 174 -11.34 20.93 -1.17
CA TRP A 174 -10.74 21.82 -2.16
C TRP A 174 -10.73 23.27 -1.67
N ALA A 175 -11.89 23.76 -1.23
CA ALA A 175 -12.00 25.10 -0.65
C ALA A 175 -11.16 25.27 0.62
N LYS A 176 -11.14 24.25 1.51
CA LYS A 176 -10.29 24.23 2.71
C LYS A 176 -8.79 24.30 2.39
N ALA A 177 -8.37 23.70 1.29
CA ALA A 177 -6.99 23.70 0.82
C ALA A 177 -6.58 25.03 0.15
N GLY A 178 -7.51 25.95 -0.06
CA GLY A 178 -7.27 27.23 -0.75
C GLY A 178 -7.02 27.06 -2.26
N LEU A 179 -7.65 26.09 -2.90
CA LEU A 179 -7.46 25.71 -4.31
C LEU A 179 -8.63 26.12 -5.20
#